data_0e3ec03eda4d166785c32382c47df9c6
#
_entry.id   0e3ec03eda4d166785c32382c47df9c6
#
_cell.length_a   1.000
_cell.length_b   1.000
_cell.length_c   1.000
_cell.angle_alpha   90.00
_cell.angle_beta   90.00
_cell.angle_gamma   90.00
#
_symmetry.space_group_name_H-M   'P 1'
#
loop_
_entity.id
_entity.type
_entity.pdbx_description
1 polymer ?
#
loop_
_entity_poly.entity_id
_entity_poly.type
_entity_poly.pdbx_seq_one_letter_code
_entity_poly.pdbx_strand_id
1 'polypeptide(L)'
;MLTKPANLLIRHQDESIAEPSTCGHRYRLLSEGDKDLAAWAHAVDIDGAKLHYHKICTELYYVLSGEGKVVLDGEEHDVRPGSMVHIPPGVVHGAIGKMRVLVVGIPDIDDADVYYVDQESRSSS
;
A
#
# COMPACT_ATOMS: atom_id res chain seq x y z
N MET A 1 -35.19 -4.77 -15.06
CA MET A 1 -34.86 -5.84 -14.13
C MET A 1 -33.73 -5.42 -13.20
N LEU A 2 -33.88 -5.77 -11.98
CA LEU A 2 -32.86 -5.45 -11.01
C LEU A 2 -31.83 -6.56 -10.94
N THR A 3 -30.59 -6.21 -11.16
CA THR A 3 -29.51 -7.14 -10.93
C THR A 3 -29.17 -7.14 -9.44
N LYS A 4 -28.51 -8.19 -9.00
CA LYS A 4 -27.93 -8.18 -7.67
C LYS A 4 -26.97 -6.99 -7.57
N PRO A 5 -26.97 -6.26 -6.48
CA PRO A 5 -25.91 -5.27 -6.28
C PRO A 5 -24.55 -5.98 -6.29
N ALA A 6 -23.52 -5.23 -6.60
CA ALA A 6 -22.16 -5.69 -6.46
C ALA A 6 -21.89 -6.09 -5.01
N ASN A 7 -20.80 -6.75 -4.76
CA ASN A 7 -20.42 -7.17 -3.41
C ASN A 7 -20.44 -6.00 -2.45
N LEU A 8 -21.27 -6.13 -1.42
CA LEU A 8 -21.35 -5.14 -0.36
C LEU A 8 -20.56 -5.72 0.82
N LEU A 9 -19.42 -5.13 1.11
CA LEU A 9 -18.49 -5.65 2.10
C LEU A 9 -18.30 -4.62 3.21
N ILE A 10 -18.39 -5.10 4.44
CA ILE A 10 -18.03 -4.32 5.61
C ILE A 10 -17.07 -5.19 6.41
N ARG A 11 -15.86 -4.73 6.59
CA ARG A 11 -14.84 -5.45 7.34
C ARG A 11 -14.13 -4.53 8.30
N HIS A 12 -13.66 -5.10 9.37
CA HIS A 12 -12.85 -4.39 10.36
C HIS A 12 -11.46 -5.01 10.39
N GLN A 13 -10.44 -4.18 10.54
CA GLN A 13 -9.05 -4.66 10.56
C GLN A 13 -8.81 -5.72 11.64
N ASP A 14 -9.53 -5.64 12.77
CA ASP A 14 -9.37 -6.61 13.85
C ASP A 14 -9.89 -8.01 13.51
N GLU A 15 -10.64 -8.13 12.43
CA GLU A 15 -11.13 -9.42 11.94
C GLU A 15 -10.10 -10.13 11.06
N SER A 16 -9.05 -9.43 10.67
CA SER A 16 -8.01 -9.95 9.79
C SER A 16 -6.80 -10.41 10.59
N ILE A 17 -6.11 -11.41 10.04
CA ILE A 17 -4.84 -11.86 10.62
C ILE A 17 -3.74 -10.99 10.02
N ALA A 18 -2.83 -10.51 10.88
CA ALA A 18 -1.69 -9.74 10.42
C ALA A 18 -0.79 -10.60 9.53
N GLU A 19 -0.40 -10.07 8.38
CA GLU A 19 0.49 -10.73 7.43
C GLU A 19 1.72 -9.87 7.17
N PRO A 20 2.90 -10.48 6.97
CA PRO A 20 4.06 -9.71 6.51
C PRO A 20 3.79 -9.03 5.18
N SER A 21 4.30 -7.82 5.01
CA SER A 21 4.20 -7.07 3.77
C SER A 21 5.52 -6.39 3.47
N THR A 22 5.59 -5.66 2.36
CA THR A 22 6.77 -4.88 1.99
C THR A 22 7.10 -3.81 3.01
N CYS A 23 6.12 -3.40 3.81
CA CYS A 23 6.22 -2.25 4.70
C CYS A 23 6.15 -2.61 6.19
N GLY A 24 6.00 -3.88 6.51
CA GLY A 24 5.80 -4.32 7.88
C GLY A 24 4.73 -5.40 7.94
N HIS A 25 3.59 -5.08 8.54
CA HIS A 25 2.46 -6.02 8.61
C HIS A 25 1.22 -5.38 8.03
N ARG A 26 0.42 -6.18 7.33
CA ARG A 26 -0.84 -5.72 6.74
C ARG A 26 -2.02 -6.49 7.25
N TYR A 27 -3.16 -5.82 7.23
CA TYR A 27 -4.46 -6.39 7.56
C TYR A 27 -5.34 -6.19 6.32
N ARG A 28 -5.66 -7.28 5.61
CA ARG A 28 -6.43 -7.20 4.37
C ARG A 28 -7.87 -6.79 4.67
N LEU A 29 -8.35 -5.76 4.02
CA LEU A 29 -9.73 -5.31 4.10
C LEU A 29 -10.47 -5.67 2.81
N LEU A 30 -9.93 -5.27 1.67
CA LEU A 30 -10.41 -5.63 0.34
C LEU A 30 -9.25 -6.25 -0.41
N SER A 31 -9.41 -7.42 -0.96
CA SER A 31 -8.29 -8.10 -1.60
C SER A 31 -8.74 -8.97 -2.77
N GLU A 32 -7.78 -9.51 -3.49
CA GLU A 32 -8.00 -10.25 -4.74
C GLU A 32 -8.94 -11.45 -4.62
N GLY A 33 -9.15 -11.98 -3.43
CA GLY A 33 -10.13 -13.04 -3.21
C GLY A 33 -11.57 -12.58 -3.30
N ASP A 34 -11.79 -11.28 -3.22
CA ASP A 34 -13.11 -10.69 -3.37
C ASP A 34 -13.40 -10.47 -4.85
N LYS A 35 -14.68 -10.42 -5.21
CA LYS A 35 -15.08 -10.26 -6.59
C LYS A 35 -15.54 -8.83 -6.90
N ASP A 36 -15.30 -8.42 -8.12
CA ASP A 36 -15.84 -7.16 -8.67
C ASP A 36 -15.36 -5.93 -7.93
N LEU A 37 -14.11 -5.94 -7.52
CA LEU A 37 -13.50 -4.78 -6.87
C LEU A 37 -12.73 -3.95 -7.89
N ALA A 38 -12.86 -2.63 -7.77
CA ALA A 38 -12.06 -1.69 -8.55
C ALA A 38 -10.68 -1.46 -7.93
N ALA A 39 -10.53 -1.78 -6.66
CA ALA A 39 -9.31 -1.52 -5.90
C ALA A 39 -9.20 -2.53 -4.75
N TRP A 40 -7.98 -2.78 -4.31
CA TRP A 40 -7.75 -3.45 -3.04
C TRP A 40 -7.42 -2.42 -1.96
N ALA A 41 -7.60 -2.79 -0.71
CA ALA A 41 -7.32 -1.91 0.42
C ALA A 41 -6.87 -2.72 1.62
N HIS A 42 -5.78 -2.27 2.24
CA HIS A 42 -5.23 -2.90 3.44
C HIS A 42 -4.91 -1.83 4.48
N ALA A 43 -5.13 -2.14 5.75
CA ALA A 43 -4.52 -1.37 6.83
C ALA A 43 -3.11 -1.93 7.02
N VAL A 44 -2.12 -1.07 7.06
CA VAL A 44 -0.72 -1.50 7.13
C VAL A 44 -0.03 -0.84 8.32
N ASP A 45 0.57 -1.66 9.17
CA ASP A 45 1.48 -1.18 10.20
C ASP A 45 2.86 -1.12 9.57
N ILE A 46 3.27 0.08 9.18
CA ILE A 46 4.57 0.31 8.58
C ILE A 46 5.62 0.35 9.68
N ASP A 47 6.72 -0.38 9.44
CA ASP A 47 7.91 -0.32 10.27
C ASP A 47 9.10 -0.27 9.32
N GLY A 48 9.18 0.83 8.58
CA GLY A 48 10.07 0.96 7.45
C GLY A 48 9.56 0.18 6.24
N ALA A 49 9.85 0.65 5.06
CA ALA A 49 9.50 -0.04 3.83
C ALA A 49 10.68 -0.03 2.90
N LYS A 50 11.01 -1.20 2.35
CA LYS A 50 12.06 -1.31 1.33
C LYS A 50 11.63 -0.59 0.06
N LEU A 51 12.60 -0.02 -0.63
CA LEU A 51 12.33 0.65 -1.89
C LEU A 51 11.82 -0.35 -2.93
N HIS A 52 10.67 -0.04 -3.49
CA HIS A 52 10.02 -0.87 -4.49
C HIS A 52 9.13 -0.01 -5.38
N TYR A 53 8.60 -0.59 -6.44
CA TYR A 53 7.66 0.10 -7.33
C TYR A 53 6.67 -0.90 -7.90
N HIS A 54 5.61 -0.35 -8.48
CA HIS A 54 4.58 -1.12 -9.19
C HIS A 54 4.55 -0.63 -10.64
N LYS A 55 4.36 -1.53 -11.58
CA LYS A 55 4.31 -1.16 -13.00
C LYS A 55 2.91 -0.79 -13.46
N ILE A 56 1.90 -1.35 -12.83
CA ILE A 56 0.51 -1.20 -13.24
C ILE A 56 -0.28 -0.42 -12.18
N CYS A 57 -0.06 -0.75 -10.92
CA CYS A 57 -0.88 -0.27 -9.83
C CYS A 57 -0.52 1.15 -9.42
N THR A 58 -1.55 1.97 -9.22
CA THR A 58 -1.44 3.23 -8.49
C THR A 58 -1.74 2.96 -7.04
N GLU A 59 -0.96 3.51 -6.12
CA GLU A 59 -1.26 3.40 -4.70
C GLU A 59 -1.60 4.73 -4.07
N LEU A 60 -2.49 4.68 -3.10
CA LEU A 60 -2.82 5.81 -2.25
C LEU A 60 -2.52 5.40 -0.81
N TYR A 61 -1.85 6.28 -0.08
CA TYR A 61 -1.61 6.10 1.35
C TYR A 61 -2.35 7.19 2.11
N TYR A 62 -3.09 6.81 3.12
CA TYR A 62 -3.67 7.76 4.06
C TYR A 62 -3.18 7.42 5.46
N VAL A 63 -2.43 8.33 6.08
CA VAL A 63 -1.82 8.07 7.39
C VAL A 63 -2.88 8.16 8.47
N LEU A 64 -3.04 7.08 9.24
CA LEU A 64 -4.03 6.98 10.31
C LEU A 64 -3.43 7.33 11.66
N SER A 65 -2.21 6.91 11.93
CA SER A 65 -1.54 7.16 13.20
C SER A 65 -0.03 7.05 13.04
N GLY A 66 0.70 7.59 14.00
CA GLY A 66 2.15 7.61 13.95
C GLY A 66 2.68 8.74 13.09
N GLU A 67 3.97 8.76 12.89
CA GLU A 67 4.64 9.76 12.07
C GLU A 67 5.86 9.13 11.40
N GLY A 68 6.23 9.66 10.26
CA GLY A 68 7.39 9.17 9.55
C GLY A 68 7.62 9.93 8.27
N LYS A 69 8.32 9.28 7.37
CA LYS A 69 8.65 9.83 6.06
C LYS A 69 8.28 8.83 4.99
N VAL A 70 7.84 9.35 3.86
CA VAL A 70 7.66 8.56 2.64
C VAL A 70 8.74 9.00 1.65
N VAL A 71 9.42 8.02 1.06
CA VAL A 71 10.45 8.27 0.05
C VAL A 71 9.83 8.05 -1.31
N LEU A 72 9.85 9.08 -2.15
CA LEU A 72 9.30 9.04 -3.51
C LEU A 72 10.39 9.44 -4.49
N ASP A 73 10.83 8.50 -5.33
CA ASP A 73 11.90 8.71 -6.32
C ASP A 73 13.13 9.41 -5.71
N GLY A 74 13.53 8.94 -4.53
CA GLY A 74 14.71 9.45 -3.84
C GLY A 74 14.50 10.66 -2.95
N GLU A 75 13.33 11.26 -2.95
CA GLU A 75 13.03 12.40 -2.09
C GLU A 75 12.25 11.97 -0.86
N GLU A 76 12.66 12.43 0.30
CA GLU A 76 11.99 12.16 1.56
C GLU A 76 10.97 13.25 1.85
N HIS A 77 9.78 12.84 2.23
CA HIS A 77 8.68 13.74 2.58
C HIS A 77 8.11 13.36 3.94
N ASP A 78 8.02 14.33 4.83
CA ASP A 78 7.39 14.11 6.13
C ASP A 78 5.89 13.89 5.96
N VAL A 79 5.38 12.91 6.69
CA VAL A 79 3.93 12.63 6.71
C VAL A 79 3.49 12.44 8.15
N ARG A 80 2.20 12.70 8.39
CA ARG A 80 1.58 12.63 9.71
C ARG A 80 0.11 12.21 9.55
N PRO A 81 -0.59 11.90 10.64
CA PRO A 81 -2.01 11.53 10.53
C PRO A 81 -2.79 12.57 9.72
N GLY A 82 -3.55 12.07 8.75
CA GLY A 82 -4.28 12.92 7.81
C GLY A 82 -3.55 13.21 6.51
N SER A 83 -2.28 12.83 6.38
CA SER A 83 -1.56 12.98 5.11
C SER A 83 -2.06 11.98 4.09
N MET A 84 -2.22 12.44 2.85
CA MET A 84 -2.54 11.60 1.70
C MET A 84 -1.36 11.60 0.74
N VAL A 85 -0.93 10.40 0.34
CA VAL A 85 0.17 10.24 -0.61
C VAL A 85 -0.36 9.53 -1.85
N HIS A 86 -0.05 10.07 -3.02
CA HIS A 86 -0.39 9.47 -4.30
C HIS A 86 0.88 8.95 -4.95
N ILE A 87 0.90 7.66 -5.26
CA ILE A 87 2.07 6.98 -5.83
C ILE A 87 1.67 6.38 -7.18
N PRO A 88 1.99 7.07 -8.30
CA PRO A 88 1.71 6.52 -9.63
C PRO A 88 2.55 5.29 -9.94
N PRO A 89 2.16 4.52 -10.97
CA PRO A 89 2.99 3.43 -11.45
C PRO A 89 4.40 3.91 -11.82
N GLY A 90 5.39 3.09 -11.53
CA GLY A 90 6.79 3.39 -11.87
C GLY A 90 7.54 4.21 -10.85
N VAL A 91 6.87 4.80 -9.88
CA VAL A 91 7.54 5.60 -8.85
C VAL A 91 8.15 4.67 -7.81
N VAL A 92 9.46 4.73 -7.66
CA VAL A 92 10.17 3.97 -6.61
C VAL A 92 9.87 4.63 -5.28
N HIS A 93 9.37 3.85 -4.34
CA HIS A 93 8.95 4.40 -3.05
C HIS A 93 9.31 3.47 -1.90
N GLY A 94 9.35 4.05 -0.73
CA GLY A 94 9.57 3.37 0.54
C GLY A 94 9.13 4.26 1.68
N ALA A 95 9.38 3.82 2.90
CA ALA A 95 8.99 4.58 4.08
C ALA A 95 10.00 4.42 5.19
N ILE A 96 10.05 5.42 6.06
CA ILE A 96 10.91 5.46 7.23
C ILE A 96 10.01 5.76 8.43
N GLY A 97 10.18 5.01 9.51
CA GLY A 97 9.43 5.23 10.73
C GLY A 97 8.29 4.25 10.92
N LYS A 98 7.52 4.46 11.96
CA LYS A 98 6.41 3.58 12.36
C LYS A 98 5.10 4.32 12.26
N MET A 99 4.22 3.82 11.41
CA MET A 99 2.92 4.44 11.13
C MET A 99 1.89 3.38 10.83
N ARG A 100 0.63 3.68 11.11
CA ARG A 100 -0.48 2.92 10.55
C ARG A 100 -1.04 3.71 9.38
N VAL A 101 -1.16 3.06 8.24
CA VAL A 101 -1.56 3.69 6.98
C VAL A 101 -2.64 2.84 6.33
N LEU A 102 -3.66 3.48 5.78
CA LEU A 102 -4.57 2.82 4.85
C LEU A 102 -3.91 2.88 3.48
N VAL A 103 -3.68 1.72 2.88
CA VAL A 103 -3.11 1.62 1.53
C VAL A 103 -4.20 1.13 0.59
N VAL A 104 -4.42 1.87 -0.48
CA VAL A 104 -5.37 1.51 -1.53
C VAL A 104 -4.61 1.33 -2.83
N GLY A 105 -4.85 0.22 -3.50
CA GLY A 105 -4.22 -0.07 -4.80
C GLY A 105 -5.25 -0.15 -5.90
N ILE A 106 -4.99 0.51 -7.02
CA ILE A 106 -5.89 0.60 -8.16
C ILE A 106 -5.11 0.24 -9.42
N PRO A 107 -5.58 -0.71 -10.24
CA PRO A 107 -6.75 -1.57 -10.07
C PRO A 107 -6.52 -2.68 -9.04
N ASP A 108 -7.52 -3.52 -8.86
CA ASP A 108 -7.41 -4.69 -7.98
C ASP A 108 -6.65 -5.79 -8.71
N ILE A 109 -5.34 -5.79 -8.50
CA ILE A 109 -4.44 -6.81 -9.03
C ILE A 109 -3.68 -7.46 -7.87
N ASP A 110 -3.11 -8.63 -8.13
CA ASP A 110 -2.44 -9.36 -7.08
C ASP A 110 -1.05 -8.79 -6.73
N ASP A 111 -0.41 -9.41 -5.76
CA ASP A 111 0.89 -8.97 -5.25
C ASP A 111 2.04 -9.16 -6.26
N ALA A 112 1.76 -9.73 -7.44
CA ALA A 112 2.80 -9.97 -8.44
C ALA A 112 3.35 -8.67 -9.05
N ASP A 113 2.61 -7.56 -8.93
CA ASP A 113 3.04 -6.26 -9.45
C ASP A 113 3.92 -5.50 -8.44
N VAL A 114 4.84 -6.21 -7.80
CA VAL A 114 5.78 -5.62 -6.85
C VAL A 114 7.19 -5.91 -7.32
N TYR A 115 7.99 -4.86 -7.49
CA TYR A 115 9.36 -4.95 -7.98
C TYR A 115 10.28 -4.22 -7.01
N TYR A 116 11.25 -4.95 -6.45
CA TYR A 116 12.19 -4.36 -5.52
C TYR A 116 13.36 -3.74 -6.26
N VAL A 117 13.88 -2.66 -5.70
CA VAL A 117 15.06 -2.01 -6.24
C VAL A 117 16.30 -2.80 -5.80
N ASP A 118 17.14 -3.16 -6.79
CA ASP A 118 18.38 -3.87 -6.54
C ASP A 118 19.38 -2.94 -5.85
N GLN A 119 19.76 -3.30 -4.64
CA GLN A 119 20.70 -2.52 -3.84
C GLN A 119 22.08 -2.42 -4.52
N GLU A 120 22.53 -3.48 -5.15
CA GLU A 120 23.82 -3.48 -5.84
C GLU A 120 23.83 -2.54 -7.02
N SER A 121 22.77 -2.54 -7.82
CA SER A 121 22.61 -1.61 -8.93
C SER A 121 22.66 -0.17 -8.47
N ARG A 122 22.06 0.12 -7.33
CA ARG A 122 22.05 1.48 -6.78
C ARG A 122 23.40 1.88 -6.26
N SER A 123 24.11 0.98 -5.58
CA SER A 123 25.41 1.30 -5.01
C SER A 123 26.49 1.45 -6.08
N SER A 124 26.32 0.86 -7.23
CA SER A 124 27.27 0.98 -8.34
C SER A 124 27.05 2.24 -9.19
N SER A 125 25.95 2.91 -9.01
CA SER A 125 25.70 4.18 -9.71
C SER A 125 26.18 5.40 -8.93
#